data_596b679406266364f00e59842bb43fe7
#
_entry.id   596b679406266364f00e59842bb43fe7
#
_cell.length_a   1.000
_cell.length_b   1.000
_cell.length_c   1.000
_cell.angle_alpha   90.00
_cell.angle_beta   90.00
_cell.angle_gamma   90.00
#
_symmetry.space_group_name_H-M   'P 1'
#
loop_
_entity.id
_entity.type
_entity.pdbx_description
1 polymer ?
#
loop_
_entity_poly.entity_id
_entity_poly.type
_entity_poly.pdbx_seq_one_letter_code
_entity_poly.pdbx_strand_id
1 'polypeptide(L)'
;MRILAFSVAHDSSVCCLKDGKVEFFCKEERVSGKKRDQVPFKSLEIFKENNKDTIDHVLYCTPSNSQKDVEGIISIYVNKVFDMPMENYSELKHHDSHMALAYSNSNFDEALVFVVDRNGSSFYIDGFDVARECESVYSVNKKEITELQKNFFITGPTDQKHIIKENIKNYYNCEVQCDSEFSIVKVYEAATSLIGQKPLENGKTMGLSSYSKKEKFSPLFIDDLPISEKFTGPIGNGLGSTFADSLDKLTSNISPSDFEYYADKAKHVQVETQQQLLNLVKKHVQKTGVKNVCIVGGYGLNVVANQFLIKHLPDINFYFEPTADDTGISIGAAIHKNF
;
A
#
# COMPACT_ATOMS: atom_id res chain seq x y z
N MET A 1 20.95 -14.33 -14.32
CA MET A 1 19.57 -14.69 -13.89
C MET A 1 18.59 -13.65 -14.39
N ARG A 2 17.50 -14.08 -14.99
CA ARG A 2 16.48 -13.21 -15.57
C ARG A 2 15.14 -13.46 -14.91
N ILE A 3 14.57 -12.46 -14.26
CA ILE A 3 13.36 -12.54 -13.44
C ILE A 3 12.31 -11.65 -14.07
N LEU A 4 11.18 -12.23 -14.43
CA LEU A 4 9.98 -11.50 -14.83
C LEU A 4 9.05 -11.39 -13.63
N ALA A 5 8.62 -10.19 -13.29
CA ALA A 5 7.65 -9.97 -12.23
C ALA A 5 6.51 -9.06 -12.73
N PHE A 6 5.31 -9.30 -12.24
CA PHE A 6 4.15 -8.47 -12.54
C PHE A 6 3.20 -8.35 -11.36
N SER A 7 2.48 -7.24 -11.32
CA SER A 7 1.45 -6.99 -10.32
C SER A 7 0.06 -7.11 -10.95
N VAL A 8 -0.87 -7.68 -10.18
CA VAL A 8 -2.29 -7.81 -10.53
C VAL A 8 -3.10 -7.06 -9.48
N ALA A 9 -3.27 -5.76 -9.69
CA ALA A 9 -4.04 -4.84 -8.84
C ALA A 9 -4.30 -3.55 -9.61
N HIS A 10 -4.98 -2.57 -8.98
CA HIS A 10 -4.98 -1.23 -9.55
C HIS A 10 -3.51 -0.79 -9.77
N ASP A 11 -3.25 -0.11 -10.85
CA ASP A 11 -1.89 0.30 -11.23
C ASP A 11 -0.94 -0.86 -11.59
N SER A 12 -1.48 -1.92 -12.22
CA SER A 12 -0.71 -3.09 -12.63
C SER A 12 0.51 -2.73 -13.51
N SER A 13 1.57 -3.50 -13.34
CA SER A 13 2.86 -3.27 -14.01
C SER A 13 3.61 -4.57 -14.27
N VAL A 14 4.54 -4.52 -15.19
CA VAL A 14 5.48 -5.60 -15.52
C VAL A 14 6.90 -5.11 -15.39
N CYS A 15 7.74 -5.87 -14.75
CA CYS A 15 9.18 -5.63 -14.64
C CYS A 15 9.96 -6.88 -15.04
N CYS A 16 11.03 -6.72 -15.79
CA CYS A 16 12.03 -7.76 -15.99
C CYS A 16 13.37 -7.27 -15.47
N LEU A 17 13.96 -8.05 -14.56
CA LEU A 17 15.35 -7.86 -14.14
C LEU A 17 16.25 -8.84 -14.89
N LYS A 18 17.40 -8.36 -15.33
CA LYS A 18 18.51 -9.18 -15.82
C LYS A 18 19.77 -8.85 -15.00
N ASP A 19 20.27 -9.86 -14.31
CA ASP A 19 21.46 -9.74 -13.46
C ASP A 19 21.38 -8.55 -12.47
N GLY A 20 20.22 -8.40 -11.81
CA GLY A 20 19.95 -7.36 -10.82
C GLY A 20 19.64 -5.97 -11.38
N LYS A 21 19.59 -5.79 -12.71
CA LYS A 21 19.26 -4.51 -13.34
C LYS A 21 17.92 -4.57 -14.05
N VAL A 22 17.15 -3.49 -13.98
CA VAL A 22 15.88 -3.37 -14.71
C VAL A 22 16.18 -3.32 -16.21
N GLU A 23 15.76 -4.37 -16.92
CA GLU A 23 15.84 -4.48 -18.38
C GLU A 23 14.56 -3.97 -19.06
N PHE A 24 13.43 -4.22 -18.41
CA PHE A 24 12.12 -3.79 -18.88
C PHE A 24 11.25 -3.37 -17.71
N PHE A 25 10.50 -2.29 -17.89
CA PHE A 25 9.44 -1.88 -16.97
C PHE A 25 8.33 -1.20 -17.76
N CYS A 26 7.09 -1.60 -17.51
CA CYS A 26 5.91 -1.01 -18.13
C CYS A 26 4.72 -1.02 -17.18
N LYS A 27 4.11 0.15 -16.95
CA LYS A 27 2.82 0.28 -16.29
C LYS A 27 1.70 0.08 -17.31
N GLU A 28 0.76 -0.81 -17.01
CA GLU A 28 -0.31 -1.21 -17.95
C GLU A 28 -1.13 -0.02 -18.45
N GLU A 29 -1.51 0.91 -17.59
CA GLU A 29 -2.31 2.07 -18.02
C GLU A 29 -1.63 2.91 -19.10
N ARG A 30 -0.30 2.87 -19.25
CA ARG A 30 0.45 3.62 -20.27
C ARG A 30 0.24 3.04 -21.67
N VAL A 31 0.00 1.75 -21.74
CA VAL A 31 -0.16 1.02 -23.00
C VAL A 31 -1.61 0.63 -23.28
N SER A 32 -2.41 0.40 -22.25
CA SER A 32 -3.84 0.11 -22.39
C SER A 32 -4.67 1.37 -22.61
N GLY A 33 -4.20 2.54 -22.14
CA GLY A 33 -4.95 3.79 -22.12
C GLY A 33 -6.07 3.82 -21.07
N LYS A 34 -6.17 2.79 -20.22
CA LYS A 34 -7.19 2.65 -19.20
C LYS A 34 -6.58 2.95 -17.83
N LYS A 35 -7.04 4.04 -17.22
CA LYS A 35 -6.56 4.45 -15.89
C LYS A 35 -6.80 3.36 -14.86
N ARG A 36 -5.76 3.06 -14.07
CA ARG A 36 -5.78 2.02 -13.01
C ARG A 36 -6.16 0.64 -13.56
N ASP A 37 -5.64 0.28 -14.73
CA ASP A 37 -5.84 -1.05 -15.29
C ASP A 37 -5.27 -2.10 -14.34
N GLN A 38 -6.05 -3.16 -14.12
CA GLN A 38 -5.77 -4.14 -13.06
C GLN A 38 -4.98 -5.35 -13.54
N VAL A 39 -4.91 -5.57 -14.85
CA VAL A 39 -4.30 -6.78 -15.40
C VAL A 39 -3.28 -6.42 -16.47
N PRO A 40 -2.03 -6.83 -16.35
CA PRO A 40 -0.91 -6.34 -17.17
C PRO A 40 -0.81 -7.03 -18.54
N PHE A 41 -1.92 -7.26 -19.25
CA PHE A 41 -1.95 -8.02 -20.49
C PHE A 41 -1.12 -7.40 -21.61
N LYS A 42 -1.33 -6.10 -21.90
CA LYS A 42 -0.61 -5.44 -22.99
C LYS A 42 0.87 -5.26 -22.66
N SER A 43 1.17 -4.95 -21.40
CA SER A 43 2.57 -4.84 -20.96
C SER A 43 3.32 -6.16 -21.10
N LEU A 44 2.67 -7.29 -20.80
CA LEU A 44 3.23 -8.63 -21.00
C LEU A 44 3.37 -8.99 -22.49
N GLU A 45 2.41 -8.63 -23.33
CA GLU A 45 2.51 -8.80 -24.79
C GLU A 45 3.69 -8.01 -25.37
N ILE A 46 3.80 -6.74 -25.01
CA ILE A 46 4.93 -5.88 -25.43
C ILE A 46 6.25 -6.46 -24.95
N PHE A 47 6.31 -6.92 -23.71
CA PHE A 47 7.52 -7.58 -23.20
C PHE A 47 7.88 -8.79 -24.05
N LYS A 48 6.94 -9.68 -24.35
CA LYS A 48 7.15 -10.89 -25.15
C LYS A 48 7.61 -10.60 -26.58
N GLU A 49 6.98 -9.61 -27.24
CA GLU A 49 7.31 -9.21 -28.60
C GLU A 49 8.77 -8.71 -28.73
N ASN A 50 9.23 -8.01 -27.69
CA ASN A 50 10.55 -7.38 -27.69
C ASN A 50 11.65 -8.24 -27.03
N ASN A 51 11.28 -9.37 -26.41
CA ASN A 51 12.20 -10.20 -25.65
C ASN A 51 12.07 -11.67 -26.03
N LYS A 52 13.18 -12.21 -26.58
CA LYS A 52 13.26 -13.63 -27.01
C LYS A 52 14.10 -14.51 -26.08
N ASP A 53 14.75 -13.91 -25.08
CA ASP A 53 15.60 -14.63 -24.15
C ASP A 53 14.73 -15.41 -23.14
N THR A 54 15.29 -16.50 -22.63
CA THR A 54 14.64 -17.32 -21.60
C THR A 54 14.46 -16.53 -20.29
N ILE A 55 13.37 -16.81 -19.59
CA ILE A 55 13.08 -16.31 -18.24
C ILE A 55 13.39 -17.46 -17.27
N ASP A 56 14.17 -17.16 -16.24
CA ASP A 56 14.52 -18.16 -15.22
C ASP A 56 13.43 -18.29 -14.15
N HIS A 57 12.83 -17.16 -13.76
CA HIS A 57 11.75 -17.10 -12.76
C HIS A 57 10.67 -16.12 -13.17
N VAL A 58 9.42 -16.48 -12.84
CA VAL A 58 8.27 -15.60 -12.93
C VAL A 58 7.68 -15.40 -11.54
N LEU A 59 7.49 -14.13 -11.17
CA LEU A 59 6.89 -13.72 -9.91
C LEU A 59 5.62 -12.91 -10.17
N TYR A 60 4.66 -13.05 -9.29
CA TYR A 60 3.50 -12.19 -9.30
C TYR A 60 3.19 -11.67 -7.90
N CYS A 61 2.57 -10.53 -7.84
CA CYS A 61 2.12 -9.91 -6.61
C CYS A 61 0.69 -9.41 -6.75
N THR A 62 -0.14 -9.72 -5.76
CA THR A 62 -1.52 -9.25 -5.68
C THR A 62 -1.84 -8.86 -4.24
N PRO A 63 -2.53 -7.73 -3.98
CA PRO A 63 -2.87 -7.32 -2.62
C PRO A 63 -3.98 -8.17 -2.01
N SER A 64 -4.83 -8.74 -2.82
CA SER A 64 -5.91 -9.60 -2.33
C SER A 64 -6.47 -10.42 -3.46
N ASN A 65 -6.70 -11.70 -3.22
CA ASN A 65 -7.80 -12.44 -3.85
C ASN A 65 -7.74 -13.89 -3.39
N SER A 66 -8.86 -14.59 -3.53
CA SER A 66 -8.84 -16.03 -3.34
C SER A 66 -7.75 -16.61 -4.25
N GLN A 67 -6.78 -17.23 -3.65
CA GLN A 67 -5.64 -17.87 -4.32
C GLN A 67 -6.05 -18.62 -5.61
N LYS A 68 -7.26 -19.20 -5.60
CA LYS A 68 -7.81 -19.96 -6.72
C LYS A 68 -8.15 -19.15 -7.97
N ASP A 69 -8.65 -17.92 -7.82
CA ASP A 69 -9.05 -17.09 -8.98
C ASP A 69 -7.82 -16.47 -9.66
N VAL A 70 -6.83 -16.09 -8.88
CA VAL A 70 -5.58 -15.52 -9.38
C VAL A 70 -4.73 -16.61 -10.04
N GLU A 71 -4.58 -17.78 -9.42
CA GLU A 71 -3.88 -18.92 -10.00
C GLU A 71 -4.52 -19.36 -11.32
N GLY A 72 -5.85 -19.37 -11.42
CA GLY A 72 -6.55 -19.73 -12.65
C GLY A 72 -6.28 -18.75 -13.79
N ILE A 73 -6.38 -17.45 -13.55
CA ILE A 73 -6.17 -16.41 -14.57
C ILE A 73 -4.69 -16.36 -14.98
N ILE A 74 -3.79 -16.38 -14.01
CA ILE A 74 -2.35 -16.29 -14.24
C ILE A 74 -1.85 -17.53 -14.94
N SER A 75 -2.22 -18.73 -14.49
CA SER A 75 -1.77 -19.98 -15.09
C SER A 75 -2.18 -20.11 -16.56
N ILE A 76 -3.44 -19.76 -16.89
CA ILE A 76 -3.93 -19.79 -18.27
C ILE A 76 -3.17 -18.75 -19.12
N TYR A 77 -2.98 -17.56 -18.62
CA TYR A 77 -2.36 -16.49 -19.38
C TYR A 77 -0.87 -16.70 -19.56
N VAL A 78 -0.15 -17.01 -18.51
CA VAL A 78 1.32 -17.15 -18.56
C VAL A 78 1.74 -18.44 -19.26
N ASN A 79 1.04 -19.55 -19.07
CA ASN A 79 1.25 -20.76 -19.87
C ASN A 79 1.07 -20.48 -21.37
N LYS A 80 0.05 -19.72 -21.72
CA LYS A 80 -0.21 -19.32 -23.11
C LYS A 80 0.84 -18.36 -23.68
N VAL A 81 1.34 -17.46 -22.85
CA VAL A 81 2.25 -16.38 -23.30
C VAL A 81 3.70 -16.81 -23.25
N PHE A 82 4.13 -17.58 -22.25
CA PHE A 82 5.54 -17.87 -22.02
C PHE A 82 5.91 -19.36 -22.19
N ASP A 83 4.93 -20.24 -22.39
CA ASP A 83 5.15 -21.69 -22.51
C ASP A 83 6.01 -22.26 -21.37
N MET A 84 5.81 -21.77 -20.15
CA MET A 84 6.58 -22.13 -18.97
C MET A 84 5.78 -23.01 -18.01
N PRO A 85 6.40 -24.05 -17.44
CA PRO A 85 5.72 -24.88 -16.44
C PRO A 85 5.44 -24.07 -15.16
N MET A 86 4.30 -24.39 -14.51
CA MET A 86 3.81 -23.71 -13.29
C MET A 86 4.77 -23.71 -12.10
N GLU A 87 5.66 -24.66 -12.03
CA GLU A 87 6.67 -24.80 -10.97
C GLU A 87 7.66 -23.62 -10.88
N ASN A 88 7.78 -22.83 -11.94
CA ASN A 88 8.65 -21.65 -11.98
C ASN A 88 7.94 -20.36 -11.53
N TYR A 89 6.70 -20.45 -11.06
CA TYR A 89 5.92 -19.31 -10.57
C TYR A 89 5.90 -19.28 -9.06
N SER A 90 6.01 -18.09 -8.49
CA SER A 90 5.81 -17.86 -7.08
C SER A 90 5.07 -16.55 -6.81
N GLU A 91 4.20 -16.58 -5.81
CA GLU A 91 3.58 -15.39 -5.26
C GLU A 91 4.53 -14.73 -4.25
N LEU A 92 4.63 -13.41 -4.31
CA LEU A 92 5.31 -12.63 -3.31
C LEU A 92 4.29 -11.76 -2.55
N LYS A 93 4.48 -11.66 -1.25
CA LYS A 93 3.64 -10.79 -0.42
C LYS A 93 3.77 -9.33 -0.83
N HIS A 94 2.65 -8.62 -0.80
CA HIS A 94 2.53 -7.25 -1.27
C HIS A 94 3.49 -6.29 -0.55
N HIS A 95 3.49 -6.30 0.79
CA HIS A 95 4.36 -5.42 1.57
C HIS A 95 5.85 -5.80 1.47
N ASP A 96 6.18 -7.07 1.25
CA ASP A 96 7.56 -7.50 1.02
C ASP A 96 8.10 -6.92 -0.30
N SER A 97 7.23 -6.82 -1.32
CA SER A 97 7.58 -6.16 -2.59
C SER A 97 7.85 -4.67 -2.42
N HIS A 98 6.98 -3.96 -1.70
CA HIS A 98 7.20 -2.54 -1.37
C HIS A 98 8.49 -2.34 -0.57
N MET A 99 8.73 -3.18 0.43
CA MET A 99 9.94 -3.12 1.26
C MET A 99 11.20 -3.30 0.42
N ALA A 100 11.26 -4.33 -0.43
CA ALA A 100 12.42 -4.62 -1.26
C ALA A 100 12.72 -3.48 -2.23
N LEU A 101 11.68 -2.88 -2.84
CA LEU A 101 11.80 -1.73 -3.72
C LEU A 101 12.47 -0.55 -3.00
N ALA A 102 11.88 -0.12 -1.89
CA ALA A 102 12.34 1.08 -1.18
C ALA A 102 13.75 0.90 -0.59
N TYR A 103 14.02 -0.25 0.00
CA TYR A 103 15.35 -0.53 0.55
C TYR A 103 16.41 -0.55 -0.53
N SER A 104 16.18 -1.26 -1.63
CA SER A 104 17.16 -1.35 -2.73
C SER A 104 17.47 0.00 -3.37
N ASN A 105 16.45 0.84 -3.57
CA ASN A 105 16.61 2.16 -4.17
C ASN A 105 17.21 3.20 -3.22
N SER A 106 17.12 2.99 -1.90
CA SER A 106 17.65 3.93 -0.90
C SER A 106 19.18 3.98 -0.86
N ASN A 107 19.86 2.94 -1.33
CA ASN A 107 21.31 2.74 -1.21
C ASN A 107 21.78 2.72 0.27
N PHE A 108 20.94 2.46 1.24
CA PHE A 108 21.33 2.29 2.62
C PHE A 108 21.89 0.88 2.87
N ASP A 109 22.93 0.76 3.70
CA ASP A 109 23.44 -0.54 4.13
C ASP A 109 22.52 -1.21 5.15
N GLU A 110 21.83 -0.41 5.95
CA GLU A 110 20.82 -0.79 6.93
C GLU A 110 19.75 0.29 7.00
N ALA A 111 18.48 -0.12 7.08
CA ALA A 111 17.36 0.80 7.18
C ALA A 111 16.16 0.19 7.92
N LEU A 112 15.34 1.06 8.50
CA LEU A 112 13.94 0.74 8.81
C LEU A 112 13.09 1.06 7.59
N VAL A 113 12.28 0.11 7.15
CA VAL A 113 11.36 0.31 6.03
C VAL A 113 9.93 0.29 6.55
N PHE A 114 9.23 1.40 6.37
CA PHE A 114 7.82 1.57 6.71
C PHE A 114 7.00 1.47 5.43
N VAL A 115 6.24 0.40 5.32
CA VAL A 115 5.23 0.23 4.29
C VAL A 115 3.92 0.74 4.88
N VAL A 116 3.38 1.81 4.31
CA VAL A 116 2.13 2.46 4.77
C VAL A 116 1.17 2.48 3.60
N ASP A 117 0.34 1.44 3.55
CA ASP A 117 -0.51 1.17 2.40
C ASP A 117 -1.97 0.95 2.77
N ARG A 118 -2.83 1.00 1.75
CA ARG A 118 -4.27 0.80 1.91
C ARG A 118 -4.64 -0.64 2.23
N ASN A 119 -4.09 -1.55 1.44
CA ASN A 119 -4.34 -2.99 1.52
C ASN A 119 -3.11 -3.75 1.03
N GLY A 120 -2.40 -4.36 1.96
CA GLY A 120 -1.40 -5.37 1.65
C GLY A 120 -2.02 -6.74 1.45
N SER A 121 -1.23 -7.77 1.74
CA SER A 121 -1.68 -9.17 1.61
C SER A 121 -2.83 -9.49 2.55
N SER A 122 -3.74 -10.33 2.07
CA SER A 122 -4.86 -10.84 2.87
C SER A 122 -4.41 -11.92 3.86
N PHE A 123 -5.06 -11.95 5.01
CA PHE A 123 -4.95 -13.04 5.97
C PHE A 123 -6.21 -13.91 5.90
N TYR A 124 -6.01 -15.22 5.75
CA TYR A 124 -7.10 -16.18 5.56
C TYR A 124 -7.26 -17.10 6.77
N ILE A 125 -8.51 -17.36 7.15
CA ILE A 125 -8.89 -18.43 8.08
C ILE A 125 -9.92 -19.30 7.36
N ASP A 126 -9.65 -20.59 7.27
CA ASP A 126 -10.51 -21.57 6.58
C ASP A 126 -10.88 -21.18 5.13
N GLY A 127 -9.96 -20.49 4.45
CA GLY A 127 -10.15 -20.03 3.07
C GLY A 127 -10.92 -18.70 2.92
N PHE A 128 -11.33 -18.06 4.03
CA PHE A 128 -11.98 -16.76 4.02
C PHE A 128 -10.98 -15.64 4.28
N ASP A 129 -11.04 -14.58 3.47
CA ASP A 129 -10.29 -13.33 3.69
C ASP A 129 -10.89 -12.60 4.90
N VAL A 130 -10.17 -12.62 6.01
CA VAL A 130 -10.66 -12.08 7.30
C VAL A 130 -9.93 -10.83 7.77
N ALA A 131 -8.76 -10.53 7.20
CA ALA A 131 -8.01 -9.31 7.50
C ALA A 131 -7.02 -8.99 6.39
N ARG A 132 -6.58 -7.71 6.32
CA ARG A 132 -5.61 -7.22 5.35
C ARG A 132 -4.55 -6.39 6.03
N GLU A 133 -3.31 -6.57 5.60
CA GLU A 133 -2.21 -5.71 6.02
C GLU A 133 -2.47 -4.26 5.61
N CYS A 134 -2.09 -3.32 6.48
CA CYS A 134 -2.19 -1.88 6.24
C CYS A 134 -0.86 -1.18 6.43
N GLU A 135 -0.19 -1.41 7.56
CA GLU A 135 1.16 -0.96 7.79
C GLU A 135 2.06 -2.14 8.15
N SER A 136 3.30 -2.10 7.65
CA SER A 136 4.34 -3.04 8.04
C SER A 136 5.65 -2.30 8.28
N VAL A 137 6.38 -2.73 9.30
CA VAL A 137 7.70 -2.18 9.63
C VAL A 137 8.73 -3.29 9.59
N TYR A 138 9.77 -3.06 8.81
CA TYR A 138 10.88 -3.98 8.64
C TYR A 138 12.19 -3.33 9.10
N SER A 139 13.08 -4.13 9.68
CA SER A 139 14.50 -3.82 9.76
C SER A 139 15.20 -4.61 8.67
N VAL A 140 15.94 -3.93 7.82
CA VAL A 140 16.56 -4.55 6.64
C VAL A 140 18.02 -4.18 6.58
N ASN A 141 18.87 -5.16 6.39
CA ASN A 141 20.27 -4.99 6.06
C ASN A 141 20.65 -5.99 4.95
N LYS A 142 21.87 -5.91 4.43
CA LYS A 142 22.35 -6.76 3.31
C LYS A 142 22.29 -8.27 3.57
N LYS A 143 22.05 -8.70 4.81
CA LYS A 143 22.07 -10.12 5.20
C LYS A 143 20.74 -10.64 5.70
N GLU A 144 19.88 -9.74 6.15
CA GLU A 144 18.69 -10.14 6.90
C GLU A 144 17.55 -9.13 6.71
N ILE A 145 16.35 -9.67 6.62
CA ILE A 145 15.08 -8.95 6.68
C ILE A 145 14.35 -9.43 7.92
N THR A 146 14.08 -8.51 8.84
CA THR A 146 13.34 -8.79 10.06
C THR A 146 12.03 -8.02 10.08
N GLU A 147 10.91 -8.70 10.20
CA GLU A 147 9.61 -8.07 10.44
C GLU A 147 9.55 -7.58 11.89
N LEU A 148 9.31 -6.27 12.11
CA LEU A 148 9.23 -5.67 13.44
C LEU A 148 7.80 -5.46 13.90
N GLN A 149 6.92 -5.03 12.98
CA GLN A 149 5.51 -4.79 13.27
C GLN A 149 4.66 -5.00 12.02
N LYS A 150 3.44 -5.54 12.22
CA LYS A 150 2.39 -5.62 11.22
C LYS A 150 1.06 -5.17 11.78
N ASN A 151 0.40 -4.28 11.07
CA ASN A 151 -0.94 -3.81 11.41
C ASN A 151 -1.95 -4.37 10.41
N PHE A 152 -3.07 -4.86 10.92
CA PHE A 152 -4.12 -5.46 10.13
C PHE A 152 -5.45 -4.77 10.33
N PHE A 153 -6.14 -4.56 9.23
CA PHE A 153 -7.54 -4.18 9.19
C PHE A 153 -8.40 -5.45 9.06
N ILE A 154 -9.28 -5.67 10.02
CA ILE A 154 -10.15 -6.86 10.05
C ILE A 154 -11.35 -6.63 9.12
N THR A 155 -11.51 -7.54 8.15
CA THR A 155 -12.62 -7.57 7.19
C THR A 155 -13.67 -8.63 7.53
N GLY A 156 -13.31 -9.57 8.39
CA GLY A 156 -14.17 -10.68 8.80
C GLY A 156 -15.32 -10.28 9.74
N PRO A 157 -16.18 -11.24 10.09
CA PRO A 157 -17.35 -11.01 10.94
C PRO A 157 -17.01 -10.36 12.28
N THR A 158 -17.85 -9.42 12.70
CA THR A 158 -17.63 -8.64 13.93
C THR A 158 -17.63 -9.46 15.20
N ASP A 159 -18.43 -10.50 15.25
CA ASP A 159 -18.53 -11.46 16.38
C ASP A 159 -17.31 -12.39 16.48
N GLN A 160 -16.52 -12.52 15.41
CA GLN A 160 -15.31 -13.34 15.36
C GLN A 160 -14.01 -12.53 15.50
N LYS A 161 -14.07 -11.22 15.71
CA LYS A 161 -12.90 -10.34 15.78
C LYS A 161 -11.81 -10.82 16.73
N HIS A 162 -12.18 -11.35 17.90
CA HIS A 162 -11.21 -11.85 18.88
C HIS A 162 -10.46 -13.08 18.38
N ILE A 163 -11.16 -14.00 17.70
CA ILE A 163 -10.56 -15.21 17.11
C ILE A 163 -9.60 -14.81 15.99
N ILE A 164 -10.00 -13.87 15.13
CA ILE A 164 -9.16 -13.37 14.03
C ILE A 164 -7.88 -12.74 14.58
N LYS A 165 -8.01 -11.87 15.60
CA LYS A 165 -6.85 -11.23 16.27
C LYS A 165 -5.88 -12.25 16.85
N GLU A 166 -6.38 -13.28 17.50
CA GLU A 166 -5.56 -14.34 18.10
C GLU A 166 -4.84 -15.14 17.03
N ASN A 167 -5.53 -15.56 15.96
CA ASN A 167 -4.90 -16.27 14.86
C ASN A 167 -3.79 -15.47 14.18
N ILE A 168 -4.00 -14.16 13.91
CA ILE A 168 -2.99 -13.31 13.31
C ILE A 168 -1.78 -13.19 14.23
N LYS A 169 -1.98 -12.93 15.54
CA LYS A 169 -0.91 -12.83 16.52
C LYS A 169 -0.09 -14.11 16.66
N ASN A 170 -0.74 -15.26 16.56
CA ASN A 170 -0.05 -16.56 16.64
C ASN A 170 0.71 -16.91 15.35
N TYR A 171 0.32 -16.33 14.22
CA TYR A 171 0.97 -16.58 12.94
C TYR A 171 2.25 -15.78 12.74
N TYR A 172 2.27 -14.50 13.18
CA TYR A 172 3.42 -13.63 13.00
C TYR A 172 4.34 -13.60 14.22
N ASN A 173 5.64 -13.66 13.98
CA ASN A 173 6.67 -13.57 15.05
C ASN A 173 7.18 -12.13 15.22
N CYS A 174 6.28 -11.16 15.18
CA CYS A 174 6.57 -9.74 15.35
C CYS A 174 5.47 -9.06 16.17
N GLU A 175 5.60 -7.77 16.42
CA GLU A 175 4.52 -7.00 17.02
C GLU A 175 3.33 -6.93 16.06
N VAL A 176 2.13 -7.30 16.53
CA VAL A 176 0.92 -7.30 15.72
C VAL A 176 -0.14 -6.41 16.36
N GLN A 177 -0.61 -5.43 15.57
CA GLN A 177 -1.81 -4.67 15.88
C GLN A 177 -2.92 -5.06 14.91
N CYS A 178 -4.08 -5.40 15.46
CA CYS A 178 -5.26 -5.73 14.69
C CYS A 178 -6.40 -4.85 15.16
N ASP A 179 -6.87 -3.97 14.31
CA ASP A 179 -8.10 -3.25 14.56
C ASP A 179 -9.16 -3.60 13.51
N SER A 180 -10.40 -3.44 13.90
CA SER A 180 -11.52 -3.77 13.04
C SER A 180 -11.92 -2.65 12.11
N GLU A 181 -11.33 -1.47 12.27
CA GLU A 181 -11.94 -0.34 11.60
C GLU A 181 -10.96 0.50 10.81
N PHE A 182 -9.75 0.79 11.31
CA PHE A 182 -8.88 1.74 10.61
C PHE A 182 -7.38 1.55 10.88
N SER A 183 -6.63 1.84 9.88
CA SER A 183 -5.20 2.15 9.88
C SER A 183 -5.00 3.62 9.52
N ILE A 184 -3.76 4.08 9.44
CA ILE A 184 -3.41 5.42 8.96
C ILE A 184 -4.08 5.70 7.61
N VAL A 185 -3.94 4.77 6.66
CA VAL A 185 -4.47 4.94 5.29
C VAL A 185 -5.97 4.79 5.24
N LYS A 186 -6.55 3.88 6.04
CA LYS A 186 -8.01 3.69 6.10
C LYS A 186 -8.71 4.93 6.65
N VAL A 187 -8.16 5.55 7.70
CA VAL A 187 -8.68 6.83 8.22
C VAL A 187 -8.59 7.93 7.18
N TYR A 188 -7.48 7.99 6.42
CA TYR A 188 -7.32 8.96 5.35
C TYR A 188 -8.31 8.75 4.21
N GLU A 189 -8.50 7.50 3.79
CA GLU A 189 -9.46 7.11 2.75
C GLU A 189 -10.91 7.40 3.18
N ALA A 190 -11.25 7.11 4.44
CA ALA A 190 -12.54 7.43 5.00
C ALA A 190 -12.86 8.91 4.92
N ALA A 191 -11.92 9.77 5.33
CA ALA A 191 -12.07 11.21 5.23
C ALA A 191 -12.15 11.66 3.76
N THR A 192 -11.37 11.05 2.86
CA THR A 192 -11.44 11.31 1.42
C THR A 192 -12.84 11.04 0.87
N SER A 193 -13.48 9.96 1.30
CA SER A 193 -14.86 9.65 0.92
C SER A 193 -15.87 10.62 1.54
N LEU A 194 -15.68 11.00 2.81
CA LEU A 194 -16.56 11.96 3.51
C LEU A 194 -16.55 13.35 2.89
N ILE A 195 -15.41 13.80 2.33
CA ILE A 195 -15.33 15.09 1.62
C ILE A 195 -15.74 14.96 0.16
N GLY A 196 -16.24 13.80 -0.25
CA GLY A 196 -16.84 13.63 -1.54
C GLY A 196 -15.90 13.25 -2.68
N GLN A 197 -14.70 12.81 -2.38
CA GLN A 197 -13.78 12.31 -3.40
C GLN A 197 -13.96 10.80 -3.61
N LYS A 198 -13.61 10.32 -4.81
CA LYS A 198 -13.65 8.88 -5.11
C LYS A 198 -12.55 8.14 -4.33
N PRO A 199 -12.73 6.84 -4.06
CA PRO A 199 -11.65 6.00 -3.57
C PRO A 199 -10.38 6.14 -4.43
N LEU A 200 -9.21 6.12 -3.79
CA LEU A 200 -7.91 6.34 -4.43
C LEU A 200 -7.65 7.77 -4.94
N GLU A 201 -8.49 8.74 -4.62
CA GLU A 201 -8.28 10.17 -4.92
C GLU A 201 -7.67 10.94 -3.73
N ASN A 202 -6.97 10.24 -2.85
CA ASN A 202 -6.36 10.76 -1.62
C ASN A 202 -5.45 11.99 -1.87
N GLY A 203 -4.81 12.07 -3.04
CA GLY A 203 -4.05 13.25 -3.44
C GLY A 203 -4.87 14.54 -3.53
N LYS A 204 -6.18 14.45 -3.84
CA LYS A 204 -7.08 15.62 -3.82
C LYS A 204 -7.35 16.09 -2.40
N THR A 205 -7.52 15.14 -1.46
CA THR A 205 -7.67 15.44 -0.02
C THR A 205 -6.42 16.13 0.51
N MET A 206 -5.24 15.62 0.16
CA MET A 206 -3.96 16.25 0.50
C MET A 206 -3.90 17.71 -0.02
N GLY A 207 -4.23 17.94 -1.30
CA GLY A 207 -4.27 19.28 -1.88
C GLY A 207 -5.28 20.18 -1.19
N LEU A 208 -6.50 19.69 -0.93
CA LEU A 208 -7.56 20.45 -0.27
C LEU A 208 -7.20 20.86 1.16
N SER A 209 -6.42 20.04 1.86
CA SER A 209 -5.97 20.32 3.24
C SER A 209 -5.22 21.64 3.38
N SER A 210 -4.55 22.10 2.33
CA SER A 210 -3.78 23.36 2.32
C SER A 210 -4.64 24.62 2.37
N TYR A 211 -5.92 24.52 2.05
CA TYR A 211 -6.84 25.65 2.05
C TYR A 211 -7.48 25.95 3.42
N SER A 212 -7.42 24.98 4.35
CA SER A 212 -7.94 25.19 5.70
C SER A 212 -7.02 26.10 6.51
N LYS A 213 -7.63 27.08 7.19
CA LYS A 213 -6.97 27.97 8.14
C LYS A 213 -7.07 27.47 9.59
N LYS A 214 -7.76 26.37 9.81
CA LYS A 214 -7.97 25.81 11.14
C LYS A 214 -6.68 25.18 11.68
N GLU A 215 -6.34 25.46 12.92
CA GLU A 215 -5.09 25.03 13.54
C GLU A 215 -5.29 23.92 14.58
N LYS A 216 -6.49 23.83 15.18
CA LYS A 216 -6.78 22.88 16.26
C LYS A 216 -7.85 21.91 15.87
N PHE A 217 -7.56 20.63 16.04
CA PHE A 217 -8.48 19.53 15.78
C PHE A 217 -8.60 18.63 17.00
N SER A 218 -9.73 17.96 17.13
CA SER A 218 -9.88 16.90 18.12
C SER A 218 -9.14 15.63 17.63
N PRO A 219 -8.55 14.83 18.51
CA PRO A 219 -7.84 13.61 18.11
C PRO A 219 -8.73 12.67 17.29
N LEU A 220 -8.16 12.06 16.27
CA LEU A 220 -8.78 10.93 15.52
C LEU A 220 -8.23 9.59 15.99
N PHE A 221 -7.16 9.61 16.79
CA PHE A 221 -6.52 8.43 17.34
C PHE A 221 -6.36 8.59 18.86
N ILE A 222 -6.46 7.48 19.59
CA ILE A 222 -6.15 7.37 21.03
C ILE A 222 -5.24 6.15 21.16
N ASP A 223 -4.09 6.33 21.83
CA ASP A 223 -3.11 5.26 22.05
C ASP A 223 -2.71 4.51 20.75
N ASP A 224 -2.50 5.30 19.68
CA ASP A 224 -2.20 4.83 18.32
C ASP A 224 -3.33 4.04 17.64
N LEU A 225 -4.50 3.94 18.25
CA LEU A 225 -5.70 3.34 17.67
C LEU A 225 -6.69 4.40 17.20
N PRO A 226 -7.30 4.24 16.02
CA PRO A 226 -8.29 5.17 15.51
C PRO A 226 -9.56 5.18 16.39
N ILE A 227 -10.15 6.37 16.53
CA ILE A 227 -11.43 6.52 17.20
C ILE A 227 -12.56 6.28 16.19
N SER A 228 -13.09 5.06 16.16
CA SER A 228 -14.10 4.63 15.20
C SER A 228 -15.38 5.47 15.19
N GLU A 229 -15.81 5.93 16.34
CA GLU A 229 -17.04 6.72 16.52
C GLU A 229 -17.06 8.05 15.74
N LYS A 230 -15.88 8.56 15.37
CA LYS A 230 -15.77 9.81 14.59
C LYS A 230 -15.90 9.62 13.08
N PHE A 231 -15.90 8.37 12.62
CA PHE A 231 -16.03 7.99 11.23
C PHE A 231 -17.32 7.20 11.00
N THR A 232 -18.45 7.74 11.48
CA THR A 232 -19.78 7.19 11.25
C THR A 232 -20.18 7.42 9.79
N GLY A 233 -19.69 6.59 8.93
CA GLY A 233 -20.06 6.52 7.52
C GLY A 233 -19.90 5.09 7.04
N PRO A 234 -20.43 4.71 5.87
CA PRO A 234 -20.29 3.39 5.33
C PRO A 234 -18.84 3.17 4.85
N ILE A 235 -17.94 3.02 5.81
CA ILE A 235 -16.58 2.58 5.59
C ILE A 235 -16.64 1.05 5.58
N GLY A 236 -17.44 0.56 4.67
CA GLY A 236 -17.57 -0.85 4.43
C GLY A 236 -16.59 -1.31 3.36
N ASN A 237 -16.36 -2.57 3.35
CA ASN A 237 -15.56 -3.34 2.40
C ASN A 237 -16.00 -3.22 0.92
N GLY A 238 -16.12 -2.19 0.39
CA GLY A 238 -16.70 -1.81 -0.87
C GLY A 238 -17.40 -0.53 -0.58
N LEU A 239 -16.65 0.51 -0.59
CA LEU A 239 -17.14 1.89 -0.52
C LEU A 239 -18.34 2.00 -1.42
N GLY A 240 -19.48 1.94 -0.77
CA GLY A 240 -20.75 1.81 -1.44
C GLY A 240 -20.95 2.93 -2.44
N SER A 241 -21.40 2.52 -3.59
CA SER A 241 -21.98 3.34 -4.65
C SER A 241 -22.96 4.43 -4.18
N THR A 242 -23.49 4.31 -2.97
CA THR A 242 -24.48 5.25 -2.41
C THR A 242 -23.94 6.63 -2.07
N PHE A 243 -22.64 6.77 -1.83
CA PHE A 243 -22.03 8.08 -1.60
C PHE A 243 -21.61 8.76 -2.91
N ALA A 244 -21.20 8.00 -3.93
CA ALA A 244 -20.84 8.52 -5.24
C ALA A 244 -22.06 9.18 -5.94
N ASP A 245 -23.26 8.62 -5.76
CA ASP A 245 -24.48 9.15 -6.37
C ASP A 245 -24.95 10.47 -5.77
N SER A 246 -24.60 10.75 -4.52
CA SER A 246 -24.88 12.05 -3.88
C SER A 246 -23.87 13.14 -4.26
N LEU A 247 -22.71 12.76 -4.80
CA LEU A 247 -21.60 13.63 -5.15
C LEU A 247 -21.72 14.32 -6.50
N ASP A 248 -22.33 13.68 -7.50
CA ASP A 248 -22.61 14.34 -8.77
C ASP A 248 -23.56 15.54 -8.60
N LYS A 249 -24.30 15.58 -7.48
CA LYS A 249 -25.13 16.74 -7.08
C LYS A 249 -24.34 17.84 -6.36
N LEU A 250 -23.22 17.52 -5.72
CA LEU A 250 -22.40 18.46 -4.97
C LEU A 250 -21.36 19.21 -5.83
N THR A 251 -20.98 18.68 -6.98
CA THR A 251 -19.91 19.25 -7.82
C THR A 251 -20.33 20.51 -8.60
N SER A 252 -21.62 20.79 -8.71
CA SER A 252 -22.11 21.90 -9.55
C SER A 252 -22.30 23.24 -8.81
N ASN A 253 -22.39 23.25 -7.45
CA ASN A 253 -22.59 24.47 -6.68
C ASN A 253 -22.09 24.33 -5.22
N ILE A 254 -20.78 24.20 -5.03
CA ILE A 254 -20.21 24.22 -3.68
C ILE A 254 -20.24 25.67 -3.18
N SER A 255 -20.98 25.94 -2.09
CA SER A 255 -20.93 27.24 -1.44
C SER A 255 -19.55 27.47 -0.81
N PRO A 256 -19.11 28.72 -0.60
CA PRO A 256 -17.86 29.01 0.10
C PRO A 256 -17.78 28.38 1.50
N SER A 257 -18.91 28.28 2.22
CA SER A 257 -18.99 27.62 3.52
C SER A 257 -18.78 26.09 3.44
N ASP A 258 -19.28 25.46 2.39
CA ASP A 258 -19.09 24.03 2.18
C ASP A 258 -17.63 23.73 1.81
N PHE A 259 -17.02 24.58 1.00
CA PHE A 259 -15.60 24.47 0.67
C PHE A 259 -14.71 24.54 1.90
N GLU A 260 -14.94 25.53 2.81
CA GLU A 260 -14.20 25.65 4.05
C GLU A 260 -14.39 24.43 4.96
N TYR A 261 -15.62 23.96 5.09
CA TYR A 261 -15.93 22.74 5.85
C TYR A 261 -15.15 21.53 5.33
N TYR A 262 -15.12 21.29 4.01
CA TYR A 262 -14.38 20.17 3.43
C TYR A 262 -12.87 20.34 3.53
N ALA A 263 -12.36 21.58 3.39
CA ALA A 263 -10.94 21.88 3.60
C ALA A 263 -10.53 21.60 5.05
N ASP A 264 -11.37 21.94 6.02
CA ASP A 264 -11.14 21.63 7.44
C ASP A 264 -11.11 20.14 7.73
N LYS A 265 -12.00 19.36 7.12
CA LYS A 265 -11.98 17.90 7.22
C LYS A 265 -10.73 17.29 6.61
N ALA A 266 -10.33 17.76 5.43
CA ALA A 266 -9.11 17.35 4.77
C ALA A 266 -7.87 17.67 5.60
N LYS A 267 -7.82 18.87 6.21
CA LYS A 267 -6.72 19.29 7.09
C LYS A 267 -6.68 18.47 8.36
N HIS A 268 -7.83 18.18 8.95
CA HIS A 268 -7.95 17.37 10.14
C HIS A 268 -7.31 15.98 9.94
N VAL A 269 -7.71 15.26 8.89
CA VAL A 269 -7.14 13.93 8.63
C VAL A 269 -5.66 14.00 8.25
N GLN A 270 -5.24 15.04 7.52
CA GLN A 270 -3.83 15.23 7.17
C GLN A 270 -2.96 15.38 8.41
N VAL A 271 -3.36 16.23 9.36
CA VAL A 271 -2.61 16.49 10.61
C VAL A 271 -2.55 15.24 11.48
N GLU A 272 -3.67 14.56 11.66
CA GLU A 272 -3.73 13.41 12.54
C GLU A 272 -2.96 12.19 11.97
N THR A 273 -3.11 11.90 10.68
CA THR A 273 -2.45 10.72 10.09
C THR A 273 -0.94 10.91 9.94
N GLN A 274 -0.46 12.12 9.62
CA GLN A 274 0.98 12.40 9.61
C GLN A 274 1.60 12.32 11.02
N GLN A 275 0.82 12.69 12.07
CA GLN A 275 1.26 12.52 13.45
C GLN A 275 1.35 11.05 13.84
N GLN A 276 0.41 10.21 13.41
CA GLN A 276 0.48 8.76 13.63
C GLN A 276 1.69 8.14 12.95
N LEU A 277 1.98 8.51 11.70
CA LEU A 277 3.19 8.04 11.03
C LEU A 277 4.46 8.49 11.78
N LEU A 278 4.51 9.73 12.26
CA LEU A 278 5.62 10.23 13.08
C LEU A 278 5.81 9.40 14.34
N ASN A 279 4.72 9.06 15.05
CA ASN A 279 4.75 8.25 16.26
C ASN A 279 5.30 6.84 15.95
N LEU A 280 4.82 6.23 14.87
CA LEU A 280 5.26 4.91 14.41
C LEU A 280 6.77 4.91 14.09
N VAL A 281 7.25 5.93 13.36
CA VAL A 281 8.67 6.08 13.04
C VAL A 281 9.50 6.28 14.31
N LYS A 282 9.10 7.19 15.21
CA LYS A 282 9.79 7.44 16.47
C LYS A 282 9.92 6.18 17.32
N LYS A 283 8.84 5.42 17.46
CA LYS A 283 8.80 4.16 18.21
C LYS A 283 9.91 3.20 17.75
N HIS A 284 9.98 2.94 16.45
CA HIS A 284 10.91 1.96 15.92
C HIS A 284 12.35 2.48 15.84
N VAL A 285 12.55 3.76 15.54
CA VAL A 285 13.88 4.39 15.63
C VAL A 285 14.42 4.33 17.04
N GLN A 286 13.63 4.64 18.06
CA GLN A 286 14.04 4.55 19.47
C GLN A 286 14.34 3.10 19.90
N LYS A 287 13.53 2.14 19.44
CA LYS A 287 13.70 0.72 19.78
C LYS A 287 14.95 0.09 19.17
N THR A 288 15.31 0.48 17.94
CA THR A 288 16.40 -0.15 17.17
C THR A 288 17.69 0.66 17.14
N GLY A 289 17.60 1.98 17.28
CA GLY A 289 18.73 2.90 17.09
C GLY A 289 19.07 3.18 15.63
N VAL A 290 18.39 2.53 14.66
CA VAL A 290 18.62 2.72 13.23
C VAL A 290 18.11 4.09 12.79
N LYS A 291 18.95 4.86 12.08
CA LYS A 291 18.64 6.24 11.65
C LYS A 291 18.30 6.40 10.17
N ASN A 292 18.47 5.35 9.39
CA ASN A 292 18.07 5.36 7.98
C ASN A 292 16.64 4.82 7.89
N VAL A 293 15.74 5.58 7.30
CA VAL A 293 14.31 5.28 7.23
C VAL A 293 13.81 5.40 5.81
N CYS A 294 13.23 4.32 5.30
CA CYS A 294 12.53 4.30 4.02
C CYS A 294 11.01 4.35 4.26
N ILE A 295 10.30 5.18 3.50
CA ILE A 295 8.83 5.26 3.49
C ILE A 295 8.33 4.84 2.11
N VAL A 296 7.38 3.90 2.09
CA VAL A 296 6.80 3.32 0.87
C VAL A 296 5.35 2.88 1.12
N GLY A 297 4.64 2.41 0.09
CA GLY A 297 3.19 2.21 0.10
C GLY A 297 2.47 3.47 -0.35
N GLY A 298 1.19 3.38 -0.70
CA GLY A 298 0.43 4.49 -1.28
C GLY A 298 0.47 5.80 -0.47
N TYR A 299 0.55 5.71 0.87
CA TYR A 299 0.70 6.88 1.74
C TYR A 299 2.08 7.55 1.61
N GLY A 300 3.11 6.84 1.16
CA GLY A 300 4.46 7.38 0.89
C GLY A 300 4.46 8.51 -0.15
N LEU A 301 3.42 8.62 -0.99
CA LEU A 301 3.22 9.72 -1.92
C LEU A 301 2.67 11.00 -1.26
N ASN A 302 2.36 10.97 0.04
CA ASN A 302 1.89 12.14 0.78
C ASN A 302 3.07 13.07 1.13
N VAL A 303 3.39 13.98 0.19
CA VAL A 303 4.54 14.90 0.34
C VAL A 303 4.42 15.83 1.55
N VAL A 304 3.20 16.11 2.01
CA VAL A 304 2.95 16.94 3.21
C VAL A 304 3.37 16.17 4.46
N ALA A 305 3.00 14.88 4.55
CA ALA A 305 3.43 14.01 5.63
C ALA A 305 4.96 13.76 5.58
N ASN A 306 5.53 13.57 4.40
CA ASN A 306 6.97 13.38 4.22
C ASN A 306 7.76 14.60 4.73
N GLN A 307 7.34 15.80 4.34
CA GLN A 307 7.94 17.04 4.83
C GLN A 307 7.78 17.22 6.35
N PHE A 308 6.65 16.77 6.90
CA PHE A 308 6.40 16.79 8.34
C PHE A 308 7.38 15.88 9.09
N LEU A 309 7.64 14.67 8.59
CA LEU A 309 8.64 13.76 9.17
C LEU A 309 10.03 14.39 9.18
N ILE A 310 10.49 14.93 8.06
CA ILE A 310 11.82 15.58 7.94
C ILE A 310 11.96 16.69 8.98
N LYS A 311 10.94 17.52 9.17
CA LYS A 311 10.98 18.63 10.14
C LYS A 311 11.02 18.16 11.60
N HIS A 312 10.37 17.06 11.94
CA HIS A 312 10.25 16.60 13.32
C HIS A 312 11.29 15.55 13.71
N LEU A 313 12.06 15.05 12.74
CA LEU A 313 13.13 14.08 12.92
C LEU A 313 14.37 14.48 12.11
N PRO A 314 15.00 15.62 12.43
CA PRO A 314 16.12 16.17 11.65
C PRO A 314 17.38 15.26 11.66
N ASP A 315 17.51 14.38 12.65
CA ASP A 315 18.63 13.44 12.79
C ASP A 315 18.42 12.11 12.06
N ILE A 316 17.32 11.97 11.31
CA ILE A 316 16.98 10.77 10.56
C ILE A 316 17.24 11.00 9.08
N ASN A 317 17.89 10.03 8.44
CA ASN A 317 18.10 9.99 7.00
C ASN A 317 16.88 9.35 6.33
N PHE A 318 16.06 10.16 5.69
CA PHE A 318 14.85 9.65 5.02
C PHE A 318 15.10 9.36 3.54
N TYR A 319 14.56 8.24 3.09
CA TYR A 319 14.32 7.91 1.71
C TYR A 319 12.82 7.71 1.48
N PHE A 320 12.24 8.47 0.57
CA PHE A 320 10.84 8.32 0.15
C PHE A 320 10.83 7.74 -1.26
N GLU A 321 10.23 6.56 -1.41
CA GLU A 321 10.20 5.85 -2.69
C GLU A 321 9.33 6.62 -3.72
N PRO A 322 9.88 7.03 -4.87
CA PRO A 322 9.11 7.77 -5.87
C PRO A 322 7.97 6.96 -6.52
N THR A 323 8.14 5.65 -6.61
CA THR A 323 7.12 4.71 -7.13
C THR A 323 6.45 3.95 -6.00
N ALA A 324 6.11 4.67 -4.92
CA ALA A 324 5.63 4.10 -3.67
C ALA A 324 4.27 3.42 -3.76
N ASP A 325 3.46 3.71 -4.79
CA ASP A 325 2.19 3.03 -5.05
C ASP A 325 2.40 1.64 -5.69
N ASP A 326 1.31 0.95 -6.01
CA ASP A 326 1.34 -0.40 -6.58
C ASP A 326 2.06 -0.48 -7.93
N THR A 327 2.34 0.66 -8.58
CA THR A 327 3.16 0.71 -9.80
C THR A 327 4.54 0.10 -9.59
N GLY A 328 5.16 0.34 -8.43
CA GLY A 328 6.51 -0.14 -8.11
C GLY A 328 6.59 -1.60 -7.67
N ILE A 329 5.48 -2.26 -7.40
CA ILE A 329 5.45 -3.60 -6.81
C ILE A 329 6.13 -4.64 -7.69
N SER A 330 5.94 -4.59 -9.01
CA SER A 330 6.61 -5.54 -9.91
C SER A 330 8.14 -5.42 -9.89
N ILE A 331 8.65 -4.20 -9.73
CA ILE A 331 10.10 -3.96 -9.55
C ILE A 331 10.55 -4.57 -8.22
N GLY A 332 9.83 -4.25 -7.13
CA GLY A 332 10.14 -4.75 -5.81
C GLY A 332 10.09 -6.28 -5.72
N ALA A 333 9.10 -6.91 -6.35
CA ALA A 333 9.00 -8.36 -6.41
C ALA A 333 10.21 -8.99 -7.13
N ALA A 334 10.61 -8.43 -8.27
CA ALA A 334 11.78 -8.92 -8.99
C ALA A 334 13.09 -8.74 -8.21
N ILE A 335 13.22 -7.62 -7.48
CA ILE A 335 14.38 -7.34 -6.61
C ILE A 335 14.40 -8.30 -5.42
N HIS A 336 13.28 -8.52 -4.76
CA HIS A 336 13.18 -9.38 -3.56
C HIS A 336 13.72 -10.80 -3.81
N LYS A 337 13.54 -11.34 -5.00
CA LYS A 337 14.06 -12.66 -5.39
C LYS A 337 15.60 -12.72 -5.36
N ASN A 338 16.27 -11.58 -5.40
CA ASN A 338 17.73 -11.48 -5.37
C ASN A 338 18.30 -11.24 -3.96
N PHE A 339 17.45 -11.03 -2.93
CA PHE A 339 17.85 -11.04 -1.52
C PHE A 339 18.08 -12.46 -1.05
#